data_09b3829e3db5ce9dfd7093f829562a95
#
_entry.id   09b3829e3db5ce9dfd7093f829562a95
#
_cell.length_a   1.000
_cell.length_b   1.000
_cell.length_c   1.000
_cell.angle_alpha   90.00
_cell.angle_beta   90.00
_cell.angle_gamma   90.00
#
_symmetry.space_group_name_H-M   'P 1'
#
loop_
_entity.id
_entity.type
_entity.pdbx_description
1 polymer ?
#
loop_
_entity_poly.entity_id
_entity_poly.type
_entity_poly.pdbx_seq_one_letter_code
_entity_poly.pdbx_strand_id
1 'polypeptide(L)'
;MASNLNKCTYCGKTFTRERTLQVHMCEPKRRYLQRDEKWVVNGFLVFQRFYQIHQNSSKPKTYDDFVASAYYNAFVKFGRHMMHINPLYPDKYIDYVIL
;
A
#
# COMPACT_ATOMS: atom_id res chain seq x y z
N MET A 1 -0.57 -33.98 8.36
CA MET A 1 -0.52 -33.06 9.49
C MET A 1 -0.51 -31.65 8.99
N ALA A 2 -1.39 -30.84 9.52
CA ALA A 2 -1.51 -29.44 9.11
C ALA A 2 -0.20 -28.67 9.32
N SER A 3 0.62 -29.09 10.27
CA SER A 3 1.92 -28.50 10.58
C SER A 3 2.90 -28.50 9.39
N ASN A 4 2.64 -29.33 8.38
CA ASN A 4 3.52 -29.41 7.20
C ASN A 4 3.14 -28.43 6.09
N LEU A 5 2.05 -27.69 6.28
CA LEU A 5 1.61 -26.72 5.31
C LEU A 5 2.36 -25.38 5.50
N ASN A 6 2.81 -24.81 4.38
CA ASN A 6 3.51 -23.55 4.38
C ASN A 6 2.51 -22.45 4.01
N LYS A 7 2.26 -21.53 4.92
CA LYS A 7 1.25 -20.49 4.75
C LYS A 7 1.90 -19.15 4.42
N CYS A 8 1.38 -18.48 3.40
CA CYS A 8 1.77 -17.12 3.10
C CYS A 8 1.19 -16.17 4.15
N THR A 9 2.04 -15.44 4.85
CA THR A 9 1.60 -14.51 5.90
C THR A 9 0.87 -13.30 5.35
N TYR A 10 1.01 -13.03 4.04
CA TYR A 10 0.40 -11.86 3.42
C TYR A 10 -1.00 -12.12 2.89
N CYS A 11 -1.23 -13.26 2.23
CA CYS A 11 -2.53 -13.57 1.63
C CYS A 11 -3.24 -14.76 2.29
N GLY A 12 -2.57 -15.51 3.15
CA GLY A 12 -3.15 -16.65 3.85
C GLY A 12 -3.21 -17.93 3.04
N LYS A 13 -2.76 -17.92 1.80
CA LYS A 13 -2.77 -19.11 0.96
C LYS A 13 -1.74 -20.13 1.46
N THR A 14 -2.09 -21.42 1.41
CA THR A 14 -1.23 -22.50 1.88
C THR A 14 -0.63 -23.28 0.71
N PHE A 15 0.58 -23.79 0.92
CA PHE A 15 1.32 -24.57 -0.07
C PHE A 15 1.88 -25.82 0.59
N THR A 16 1.97 -26.90 -0.18
CA THR A 16 2.54 -28.16 0.33
C THR A 16 4.07 -28.14 0.33
N ARG A 17 4.67 -27.32 -0.53
CA ARG A 17 6.13 -27.24 -0.64
C ARG A 17 6.62 -25.88 -0.21
N GLU A 18 7.68 -25.88 0.62
CA GLU A 18 8.30 -24.65 1.08
C GLU A 18 8.83 -23.81 -0.08
N ARG A 19 9.43 -24.44 -1.08
CA ARG A 19 9.96 -23.72 -2.25
C ARG A 19 8.84 -22.98 -3.00
N THR A 20 7.67 -23.59 -3.12
CA THR A 20 6.54 -22.93 -3.77
C THR A 20 6.15 -21.66 -3.00
N LEU A 21 6.16 -21.72 -1.68
CA LEU A 21 5.89 -20.55 -0.85
C LEU A 21 6.97 -19.48 -1.04
N GLN A 22 8.25 -19.88 -1.09
CA GLN A 22 9.35 -18.93 -1.23
C GLN A 22 9.28 -18.13 -2.52
N VAL A 23 8.88 -18.77 -3.62
CA VAL A 23 8.77 -18.10 -4.92
C VAL A 23 7.39 -17.50 -5.16
N HIS A 24 6.44 -17.75 -4.24
CA HIS A 24 5.09 -17.24 -4.36
C HIS A 24 5.07 -15.71 -4.25
N MET A 25 4.38 -15.08 -5.20
CA MET A 25 4.20 -13.64 -5.19
C MET A 25 2.71 -13.35 -5.35
N CYS A 26 2.08 -12.84 -4.30
CA CYS A 26 0.70 -12.38 -4.33
C CYS A 26 0.67 -10.86 -4.27
N GLU A 27 -0.49 -10.27 -4.57
CA GLU A 27 -0.63 -8.81 -4.58
C GLU A 27 -0.30 -8.19 -3.21
N PRO A 28 -0.83 -8.70 -2.08
CA PRO A 28 -0.48 -8.13 -0.77
C PRO A 28 1.03 -8.19 -0.49
N LYS A 29 1.68 -9.32 -0.82
CA LYS A 29 3.12 -9.46 -0.61
C LYS A 29 3.89 -8.44 -1.43
N ARG A 30 3.52 -8.26 -2.71
CA ARG A 30 4.17 -7.29 -3.59
C ARG A 30 4.03 -5.88 -3.03
N ARG A 31 2.85 -5.52 -2.54
CA ARG A 31 2.61 -4.19 -1.96
C ARG A 31 3.48 -3.94 -0.74
N TYR A 32 3.68 -4.95 0.12
CA TYR A 32 4.59 -4.83 1.25
C TYR A 32 6.05 -4.72 0.83
N LEU A 33 6.48 -5.49 -0.16
CA LEU A 33 7.86 -5.45 -0.63
C LEU A 33 8.23 -4.12 -1.28
N GLN A 34 7.23 -3.42 -1.85
CA GLN A 34 7.43 -2.14 -2.51
C GLN A 34 7.23 -0.94 -1.58
N ARG A 35 7.02 -1.17 -0.28
CA ARG A 35 6.66 -0.10 0.65
C ARG A 35 7.69 1.03 0.75
N ASP A 36 8.94 0.76 0.45
CA ASP A 36 10.02 1.75 0.52
C ASP A 36 10.21 2.50 -0.82
N GLU A 37 9.52 2.09 -1.87
CA GLU A 37 9.58 2.79 -3.14
C GLU A 37 8.95 4.18 -3.01
N LYS A 38 9.60 5.19 -3.59
CA LYS A 38 9.20 6.58 -3.41
C LYS A 38 7.76 6.84 -3.86
N TRP A 39 7.37 6.26 -4.98
CA TRP A 39 5.99 6.41 -5.49
C TRP A 39 4.96 5.74 -4.57
N VAL A 40 5.34 4.68 -3.88
CA VAL A 40 4.46 4.01 -2.92
C VAL A 40 4.35 4.84 -1.64
N VAL A 41 5.47 5.40 -1.16
CA VAL A 41 5.47 6.29 0.00
C VAL A 41 4.57 7.50 -0.27
N ASN A 42 4.69 8.11 -1.44
CA ASN A 42 3.85 9.23 -1.84
C ASN A 42 2.37 8.81 -1.91
N GLY A 43 2.09 7.66 -2.49
CA GLY A 43 0.73 7.12 -2.56
C GLY A 43 0.12 6.91 -1.18
N PHE A 44 0.91 6.41 -0.25
CA PHE A 44 0.47 6.21 1.12
C PHE A 44 0.14 7.55 1.81
N LEU A 45 0.97 8.56 1.61
CA LEU A 45 0.70 9.91 2.16
C LEU A 45 -0.63 10.45 1.63
N VAL A 46 -0.90 10.30 0.34
CA VAL A 46 -2.16 10.73 -0.26
C VAL A 46 -3.32 9.94 0.33
N PHE A 47 -3.16 8.63 0.50
CA PHE A 47 -4.17 7.75 1.09
C PHE A 47 -4.53 8.21 2.50
N GLN A 48 -3.52 8.44 3.34
CA GLN A 48 -3.74 8.89 4.72
C GLN A 48 -4.46 10.24 4.76
N ARG A 49 -4.01 11.18 3.93
CA ARG A 49 -4.58 12.53 3.90
C ARG A 49 -6.00 12.52 3.38
N PHE A 50 -6.28 11.72 2.35
CA PHE A 50 -7.61 11.58 1.80
C PHE A 50 -8.62 11.14 2.86
N TYR A 51 -8.29 10.09 3.62
CA TYR A 51 -9.20 9.59 4.65
C TYR A 51 -9.27 10.51 5.85
N GLN A 52 -8.21 11.22 6.17
CA GLN A 52 -8.23 12.21 7.24
C GLN A 52 -9.22 13.34 6.94
N ILE A 53 -9.23 13.81 5.70
CA ILE A 53 -10.11 14.91 5.27
C ILE A 53 -11.55 14.44 5.12
N HIS A 54 -11.77 13.34 4.39
CA HIS A 54 -13.11 12.94 3.97
C HIS A 54 -13.87 12.13 5.02
N GLN A 55 -13.18 11.36 5.85
CA GLN A 55 -13.82 10.55 6.88
C GLN A 55 -13.75 11.19 8.26
N ASN A 56 -12.96 12.24 8.42
CA ASN A 56 -12.78 12.93 9.69
C ASN A 56 -12.44 11.95 10.82
N SER A 57 -11.64 10.95 10.50
CA SER A 57 -11.26 9.89 11.44
C SER A 57 -10.16 10.37 12.38
N SER A 58 -10.30 10.10 13.68
CA SER A 58 -9.26 10.40 14.65
C SER A 58 -8.10 9.40 14.57
N LYS A 59 -8.32 8.23 14.01
CA LYS A 59 -7.28 7.21 13.84
C LYS A 59 -6.62 7.35 12.48
N PRO A 60 -5.29 7.53 12.44
CA PRO A 60 -4.58 7.56 11.16
C PRO A 60 -4.64 6.16 10.51
N LYS A 61 -4.74 6.14 9.19
CA LYS A 61 -4.68 4.89 8.43
C LYS A 61 -3.27 4.32 8.47
N THR A 62 -3.17 3.01 8.63
CA THR A 62 -1.89 2.31 8.65
C THR A 62 -1.52 1.81 7.27
N TYR A 63 -0.27 1.37 7.11
CA TYR A 63 0.14 0.75 5.85
C TYR A 63 -0.65 -0.52 5.56
N ASP A 64 -1.05 -1.27 6.59
CA ASP A 64 -1.90 -2.45 6.41
C ASP A 64 -3.25 -2.08 5.78
N ASP A 65 -3.84 -0.98 6.23
CA ASP A 65 -5.08 -0.48 5.65
C ASP A 65 -4.88 -0.12 4.18
N PHE A 66 -3.74 0.48 3.85
CA PHE A 66 -3.40 0.86 2.48
C PHE A 66 -3.25 -0.37 1.59
N VAL A 67 -2.52 -1.40 2.06
CA VAL A 67 -2.32 -2.64 1.31
C VAL A 67 -3.66 -3.31 1.01
N ALA A 68 -4.63 -3.24 1.94
CA ALA A 68 -5.94 -3.84 1.77
C ALA A 68 -6.91 -2.98 0.96
N SER A 69 -6.53 -1.76 0.62
CA SER A 69 -7.43 -0.82 -0.08
C SER A 69 -7.68 -1.24 -1.52
N ALA A 70 -8.95 -1.19 -1.94
CA ALA A 70 -9.33 -1.40 -3.34
C ALA A 70 -8.77 -0.30 -4.24
N TYR A 71 -8.39 0.84 -3.67
CA TYR A 71 -7.89 2.00 -4.42
C TYR A 71 -6.36 2.14 -4.34
N TYR A 72 -5.68 1.11 -3.87
CA TYR A 72 -4.21 1.12 -3.73
C TYR A 72 -3.52 1.58 -5.02
N ASN A 73 -3.89 0.98 -6.14
CA ASN A 73 -3.26 1.30 -7.42
C ASN A 73 -3.49 2.75 -7.84
N ALA A 74 -4.66 3.29 -7.54
CA ALA A 74 -4.98 4.68 -7.84
C ALA A 74 -4.09 5.64 -7.03
N PHE A 75 -3.92 5.37 -5.75
CA PHE A 75 -3.07 6.20 -4.89
C PHE A 75 -1.59 6.10 -5.28
N VAL A 76 -1.11 4.91 -5.64
CA VAL A 76 0.27 4.73 -6.10
C VAL A 76 0.49 5.46 -7.43
N LYS A 77 -0.49 5.41 -8.33
CA LYS A 77 -0.42 6.15 -9.59
C LYS A 77 -0.32 7.65 -9.36
N PHE A 78 -1.08 8.17 -8.40
CA PHE A 78 -0.98 9.57 -8.00
C PHE A 78 0.39 9.88 -7.41
N GLY A 79 0.94 8.97 -6.60
CA GLY A 79 2.28 9.11 -6.04
C GLY A 79 3.37 9.21 -7.11
N ARG A 80 3.24 8.42 -8.19
CA ARG A 80 4.14 8.52 -9.33
C ARG A 80 4.00 9.87 -10.04
N HIS A 81 2.78 10.35 -10.19
CA HIS A 81 2.53 11.66 -10.78
C HIS A 81 3.22 12.76 -9.98
N MET A 82 3.16 12.69 -8.65
CA MET A 82 3.86 13.65 -7.79
C MET A 82 5.37 13.65 -8.02
N MET A 83 5.96 12.49 -8.34
CA MET A 83 7.39 12.43 -8.64
C MET A 83 7.73 13.17 -9.92
N HIS A 84 6.86 13.13 -10.93
CA HIS A 84 7.08 13.83 -12.20
C HIS A 84 7.00 15.33 -12.04
N ILE A 85 6.00 15.83 -11.32
CA ILE A 85 5.83 17.27 -11.12
C ILE A 85 6.70 17.82 -10.00
N ASN A 86 7.17 16.94 -9.10
CA ASN A 86 8.07 17.26 -7.99
C ASN A 86 7.65 18.56 -7.27
N PRO A 87 6.45 18.59 -6.65
CA PRO A 87 5.95 19.81 -6.03
C PRO A 87 6.86 20.27 -4.89
N LEU A 88 7.01 21.58 -4.74
CA LEU A 88 7.85 22.15 -3.71
C LEU A 88 7.31 21.84 -2.30
N TYR A 89 5.99 21.82 -2.14
CA TYR A 89 5.31 21.50 -0.90
C TYR A 89 4.34 20.36 -1.13
N PRO A 90 4.79 19.09 -1.04
CA PRO A 90 3.95 17.94 -1.35
C PRO A 90 2.64 17.89 -0.56
N ASP A 91 2.69 18.20 0.73
CA ASP A 91 1.50 18.17 1.58
C ASP A 91 0.44 19.16 1.11
N LYS A 92 0.87 20.37 0.78
CA LYS A 92 -0.05 21.41 0.26
C LYS A 92 -0.59 21.04 -1.11
N TYR A 93 0.22 20.41 -1.94
CA TYR A 93 -0.22 19.95 -3.26
C TYR A 93 -1.29 18.87 -3.12
N ILE A 94 -1.08 17.92 -2.21
CA ILE A 94 -2.06 16.87 -1.94
C ILE A 94 -3.38 17.49 -1.49
N ASP A 95 -3.33 18.42 -0.55
CA ASP A 95 -4.52 19.09 -0.05
C ASP A 95 -5.25 19.84 -1.16
N TYR A 96 -4.51 20.50 -2.03
CA TYR A 96 -5.08 21.23 -3.16
C TYR A 96 -5.83 20.30 -4.12
N VAL A 97 -5.28 19.14 -4.41
CA VAL A 97 -5.90 18.19 -5.35
C VAL A 97 -7.12 17.50 -4.70
N ILE A 98 -7.04 17.15 -3.41
CA ILE A 98 -8.11 16.44 -2.72
C ILE A 98 -9.29 17.37 -2.41
N LEU A 99 -8.99 18.59 -2.03
CA LEU A 99 -10.01 19.58 -1.68
C LEU A 99 -10.57 20.26 -2.93
#